data_f58ed8d278acf2fcda38a78e1b2ed599
#
_entry.id   f58ed8d278acf2fcda38a78e1b2ed599
#
_cell.length_a   1.000
_cell.length_b   1.000
_cell.length_c   1.000
_cell.angle_alpha   90.00
_cell.angle_beta   90.00
_cell.angle_gamma   90.00
#
_symmetry.space_group_name_H-M   'P 1'
#
loop_
_entity.id
_entity.type
_entity.pdbx_description
1 polymer ?
#
loop_
_entity_poly.entity_id
_entity_poly.type
_entity_poly.pdbx_seq_one_letter_code
_entity_poly.pdbx_strand_id
1 'polypeptide(L)'
;MESNILKNVLGLGAFDPGYLVIAVAVLLILVIELLVVTLNVSSKNKKMAARIDALCSGKNAESLEKEIIKIIEENNYLMTEVSEHKAYIKTIFKRLKLAYQKFALVKYDALDQMGGQLSFVLAFLDENNNGFLLNSVHSATMNCIYSKNVVGGEVEVELGAEEAQALEQAMSVKIPK
;
A
#
# COMPACT_ATOMS: atom_id res chain seq x y z
N MET A 1 -51.05 -52.53 53.36
CA MET A 1 -51.82 -52.04 52.19
C MET A 1 -50.82 -52.01 51.05
N GLU A 2 -50.66 -53.10 50.32
CA GLU A 2 -49.82 -53.11 49.11
C GLU A 2 -50.63 -52.51 47.99
N SER A 3 -50.06 -51.50 47.38
CA SER A 3 -50.76 -50.79 46.30
C SER A 3 -50.76 -51.66 45.04
N ASN A 4 -51.91 -52.28 44.76
CA ASN A 4 -52.14 -53.09 43.55
C ASN A 4 -52.02 -52.37 42.23
N ILE A 5 -51.77 -51.05 42.23
CA ILE A 5 -51.66 -50.21 41.07
C ILE A 5 -50.31 -50.49 40.36
N LEU A 6 -49.25 -50.70 41.08
CA LEU A 6 -47.89 -50.91 40.46
C LEU A 6 -47.77 -52.32 39.83
N LYS A 7 -48.52 -53.32 40.34
CA LYS A 7 -48.54 -54.66 39.78
C LYS A 7 -49.34 -54.81 38.49
N ASN A 8 -50.46 -54.08 38.36
CA ASN A 8 -51.42 -54.25 37.24
C ASN A 8 -51.22 -53.32 36.09
N VAL A 9 -50.63 -52.10 36.29
CA VAL A 9 -50.52 -51.09 35.24
C VAL A 9 -49.13 -51.11 34.57
N LEU A 10 -48.07 -51.48 35.30
CA LEU A 10 -46.66 -51.40 34.76
C LEU A 10 -46.01 -52.75 34.56
N GLY A 11 -46.65 -53.87 34.80
CA GLY A 11 -46.10 -55.21 34.61
C GLY A 11 -44.83 -55.50 35.44
N LEU A 12 -44.60 -54.72 36.49
CA LEU A 12 -43.36 -54.79 37.32
C LEU A 12 -43.41 -55.81 38.46
N GLY A 13 -44.26 -56.82 38.30
CA GLY A 13 -44.41 -57.89 39.37
C GLY A 13 -43.22 -58.76 39.64
N ALA A 14 -42.12 -58.61 38.87
CA ALA A 14 -40.93 -59.44 38.99
C ALA A 14 -39.67 -58.66 39.38
N PHE A 15 -39.76 -57.32 39.60
CA PHE A 15 -38.60 -56.49 39.94
C PHE A 15 -38.45 -56.31 41.44
N ASP A 16 -37.30 -56.61 41.95
CA ASP A 16 -36.91 -56.38 43.34
C ASP A 16 -37.05 -54.89 43.66
N PRO A 17 -37.70 -54.44 44.73
CA PRO A 17 -37.88 -53.01 45.07
C PRO A 17 -36.56 -52.28 45.20
N GLY A 18 -35.42 -52.98 45.37
CA GLY A 18 -34.10 -52.43 45.36
C GLY A 18 -33.69 -51.73 44.02
N TYR A 19 -34.10 -52.32 42.89
CA TYR A 19 -33.77 -51.74 41.59
C TYR A 19 -34.56 -50.42 41.33
N LEU A 20 -35.75 -50.32 41.91
CA LEU A 20 -36.57 -49.08 41.76
C LEU A 20 -35.96 -47.94 42.58
N VAL A 21 -35.39 -48.20 43.73
CA VAL A 21 -34.68 -47.23 44.55
C VAL A 21 -33.40 -46.74 43.82
N ILE A 22 -32.65 -47.68 43.24
CA ILE A 22 -31.44 -47.31 42.45
C ILE A 22 -31.83 -46.48 41.23
N ALA A 23 -32.88 -46.83 40.49
CA ALA A 23 -33.34 -46.08 39.33
C ALA A 23 -33.74 -44.65 39.70
N VAL A 24 -34.46 -44.48 40.83
CA VAL A 24 -34.83 -43.15 41.33
C VAL A 24 -33.62 -42.34 41.77
N ALA A 25 -32.63 -42.99 42.42
CA ALA A 25 -31.39 -42.32 42.82
C ALA A 25 -30.58 -41.86 41.60
N VAL A 26 -30.45 -42.66 40.54
CA VAL A 26 -29.79 -42.29 39.29
C VAL A 26 -30.51 -41.14 38.60
N LEU A 27 -31.85 -41.17 38.57
CA LEU A 27 -32.64 -40.13 37.98
C LEU A 27 -32.52 -38.79 38.74
N LEU A 28 -32.43 -38.82 40.06
CA LEU A 28 -32.14 -37.66 40.90
C LEU A 28 -30.77 -37.05 40.60
N ILE A 29 -29.74 -37.92 40.46
CA ILE A 29 -28.40 -37.43 40.10
C ILE A 29 -28.41 -36.75 38.76
N LEU A 30 -29.04 -37.33 37.73
CA LEU A 30 -29.17 -36.72 36.39
C LEU A 30 -29.91 -35.37 36.44
N VAL A 31 -30.96 -35.24 37.23
CA VAL A 31 -31.70 -33.98 37.40
C VAL A 31 -30.78 -32.92 38.04
N ILE A 32 -30.02 -33.29 39.06
CA ILE A 32 -29.08 -32.38 39.71
C ILE A 32 -27.98 -31.91 38.73
N GLU A 33 -27.39 -32.84 37.94
CA GLU A 33 -26.40 -32.47 36.92
C GLU A 33 -26.99 -31.52 35.87
N LEU A 34 -28.19 -31.79 35.39
CA LEU A 34 -28.88 -30.97 34.40
C LEU A 34 -29.19 -29.56 34.96
N LEU A 35 -29.51 -29.47 36.25
CA LEU A 35 -29.77 -28.23 36.96
C LEU A 35 -28.46 -27.41 37.10
N VAL A 36 -27.34 -28.04 37.42
CA VAL A 36 -26.02 -27.39 37.48
C VAL A 36 -25.59 -26.88 36.11
N VAL A 37 -25.77 -27.69 35.06
CA VAL A 37 -25.44 -27.26 33.67
C VAL A 37 -26.30 -26.08 33.26
N THR A 38 -27.61 -26.11 33.51
CA THR A 38 -28.50 -24.98 33.13
C THR A 38 -28.16 -23.70 33.88
N LEU A 39 -27.81 -23.77 35.17
CA LEU A 39 -27.38 -22.62 35.96
C LEU A 39 -26.05 -22.05 35.44
N ASN A 40 -25.09 -22.91 35.09
CA ASN A 40 -23.81 -22.46 34.51
C ASN A 40 -23.97 -21.83 33.15
N VAL A 41 -24.79 -22.38 32.26
CA VAL A 41 -25.09 -21.82 30.95
C VAL A 41 -25.83 -20.48 31.08
N SER A 42 -26.82 -20.40 31.97
CA SER A 42 -27.54 -19.15 32.23
C SER A 42 -26.60 -18.05 32.77
N SER A 43 -25.69 -18.39 33.67
CA SER A 43 -24.70 -17.45 34.20
C SER A 43 -23.72 -16.96 33.10
N LYS A 44 -23.26 -17.85 32.21
CA LYS A 44 -22.42 -17.49 31.06
C LYS A 44 -23.17 -16.59 30.08
N ASN A 45 -24.43 -16.91 29.78
CA ASN A 45 -25.28 -16.12 28.90
C ASN A 45 -25.53 -14.71 29.46
N LYS A 46 -25.79 -14.59 30.76
CA LYS A 46 -25.94 -13.29 31.45
C LYS A 46 -24.66 -12.45 31.37
N LYS A 47 -23.49 -13.08 31.57
CA LYS A 47 -22.19 -12.37 31.43
C LYS A 47 -21.92 -11.94 29.99
N MET A 48 -22.31 -12.74 29.00
CA MET A 48 -22.17 -12.40 27.59
C MET A 48 -23.13 -11.28 27.17
N ALA A 49 -24.39 -11.38 27.61
CA ALA A 49 -25.37 -10.31 27.40
C ALA A 49 -24.92 -8.97 28.03
N ALA A 50 -24.41 -9.02 29.29
CA ALA A 50 -23.88 -7.83 29.95
C ALA A 50 -22.63 -7.22 29.25
N ARG A 51 -21.80 -8.04 28.63
CA ARG A 51 -20.67 -7.56 27.80
C ARG A 51 -21.16 -6.92 26.50
N ILE A 52 -22.14 -7.53 25.85
CA ILE A 52 -22.78 -6.97 24.65
C ILE A 52 -23.50 -5.68 25.01
N ASP A 53 -24.26 -5.66 26.12
CA ASP A 53 -24.90 -4.46 26.62
C ASP A 53 -23.88 -3.37 27.00
N ALA A 54 -22.76 -3.70 27.61
CA ALA A 54 -21.69 -2.75 27.91
C ALA A 54 -21.03 -2.17 26.65
N LEU A 55 -20.93 -2.96 25.59
CA LEU A 55 -20.47 -2.51 24.27
C LEU A 55 -21.55 -1.69 23.54
N CYS A 56 -22.83 -2.04 23.72
CA CYS A 56 -23.95 -1.39 23.04
C CYS A 56 -24.63 -0.29 23.86
N SER A 57 -24.56 -0.30 25.21
CA SER A 57 -25.23 0.65 26.11
C SER A 57 -24.33 1.77 26.61
N GLY A 58 -23.05 1.81 26.19
CA GLY A 58 -22.31 3.07 26.26
C GLY A 58 -23.12 4.12 25.50
N LYS A 59 -23.19 5.35 26.01
CA LYS A 59 -23.78 6.54 25.33
C LYS A 59 -23.28 6.77 23.90
N ASN A 60 -22.59 5.79 23.31
CA ASN A 60 -21.79 5.80 22.10
C ASN A 60 -22.20 4.79 21.04
N ALA A 61 -23.24 3.97 21.17
CA ALA A 61 -23.61 3.05 20.08
C ALA A 61 -24.04 3.83 18.83
N GLU A 62 -24.86 4.87 19.01
CA GLU A 62 -25.22 5.80 17.95
C GLU A 62 -24.02 6.69 17.54
N SER A 63 -23.13 7.00 18.48
CA SER A 63 -21.88 7.72 18.23
C SER A 63 -20.87 6.85 17.48
N LEU A 64 -20.74 5.55 17.82
CA LEU A 64 -19.87 4.61 17.11
C LEU A 64 -20.33 4.33 15.68
N GLU A 65 -21.61 4.20 15.46
CA GLU A 65 -22.17 4.05 14.11
C GLU A 65 -21.87 5.28 13.26
N LYS A 66 -22.10 6.47 13.80
CA LYS A 66 -21.77 7.74 13.13
C LYS A 66 -20.28 7.90 12.88
N GLU A 67 -19.43 7.51 13.84
CA GLU A 67 -17.98 7.54 13.66
C GLU A 67 -17.50 6.54 12.61
N ILE A 68 -18.05 5.32 12.58
CA ILE A 68 -17.74 4.32 11.55
C ILE A 68 -18.16 4.82 10.17
N ILE A 69 -19.36 5.38 10.02
CA ILE A 69 -19.83 5.96 8.76
C ILE A 69 -18.88 7.08 8.33
N LYS A 70 -18.51 7.98 9.23
CA LYS A 70 -17.57 9.07 8.95
C LYS A 70 -16.20 8.55 8.50
N ILE A 71 -15.65 7.53 9.18
CA ILE A 71 -14.37 6.90 8.79
C ILE A 71 -14.47 6.26 7.40
N ILE A 72 -15.61 5.63 7.07
CA ILE A 72 -15.83 5.05 5.74
C ILE A 72 -15.88 6.16 4.68
N GLU A 73 -16.59 7.26 4.94
CA GLU A 73 -16.67 8.40 4.02
C GLU A 73 -15.28 9.05 3.82
N GLU A 74 -14.55 9.30 4.90
CA GLU A 74 -13.17 9.83 4.85
C GLU A 74 -12.22 8.88 4.09
N ASN A 75 -12.36 7.57 4.31
CA ASN A 75 -11.55 6.57 3.60
C ASN A 75 -11.87 6.56 2.10
N ASN A 76 -13.14 6.62 1.72
CA ASN A 76 -13.55 6.70 0.32
C ASN A 76 -13.04 7.99 -0.34
N TYR A 77 -13.11 9.12 0.36
CA TYR A 77 -12.51 10.37 -0.10
C TYR A 77 -11.00 10.24 -0.32
N LEU A 78 -10.28 9.71 0.68
CA LEU A 78 -8.84 9.49 0.57
C LEU A 78 -8.47 8.55 -0.57
N MET A 79 -9.24 7.49 -0.82
CA MET A 79 -9.03 6.57 -1.94
C MET A 79 -9.15 7.28 -3.29
N THR A 80 -10.11 8.20 -3.42
CA THR A 80 -10.30 9.01 -4.63
C THR A 80 -9.11 9.94 -4.83
N GLU A 81 -8.71 10.70 -3.80
CA GLU A 81 -7.54 11.58 -3.82
C GLU A 81 -6.24 10.81 -4.18
N VAL A 82 -6.01 9.65 -3.56
CA VAL A 82 -4.85 8.81 -3.86
C VAL A 82 -4.87 8.35 -5.32
N SER A 83 -6.04 8.04 -5.88
CA SER A 83 -6.18 7.66 -7.29
C SER A 83 -5.81 8.82 -8.22
N GLU A 84 -6.30 10.02 -7.93
CA GLU A 84 -5.98 11.23 -8.68
C GLU A 84 -4.50 11.58 -8.58
N HIS A 85 -3.93 11.54 -7.38
CA HIS A 85 -2.50 11.78 -7.18
C HIS A 85 -1.63 10.80 -7.98
N LYS A 86 -1.99 9.51 -8.03
CA LYS A 86 -1.31 8.52 -8.87
C LYS A 86 -1.35 8.88 -10.36
N ALA A 87 -2.48 9.39 -10.85
CA ALA A 87 -2.62 9.84 -12.24
C ALA A 87 -1.75 11.07 -12.53
N TYR A 88 -1.73 12.05 -11.61
CA TYR A 88 -0.87 13.22 -11.71
C TYR A 88 0.62 12.86 -11.69
N ILE A 89 1.03 12.01 -10.76
CA ILE A 89 2.41 11.53 -10.66
C ILE A 89 2.83 10.84 -11.96
N LYS A 90 2.00 9.96 -12.51
CA LYS A 90 2.27 9.29 -13.80
C LYS A 90 2.45 10.32 -14.93
N THR A 91 1.64 11.38 -14.93
CA THR A 91 1.74 12.45 -15.93
C THR A 91 3.02 13.27 -15.77
N ILE A 92 3.40 13.58 -14.52
CA ILE A 92 4.64 14.29 -14.19
C ILE A 92 5.85 13.48 -14.68
N PHE A 93 5.92 12.18 -14.37
CA PHE A 93 7.00 11.32 -14.85
C PHE A 93 7.05 11.25 -16.38
N LYS A 94 5.89 11.19 -17.05
CA LYS A 94 5.85 11.21 -18.51
C LYS A 94 6.42 12.52 -19.10
N ARG A 95 6.11 13.65 -18.49
CA ARG A 95 6.66 14.96 -18.91
C ARG A 95 8.14 15.10 -18.58
N LEU A 96 8.54 14.60 -17.41
CA LEU A 96 9.93 14.64 -16.97
C LEU A 96 10.86 13.89 -17.92
N LYS A 97 10.41 12.78 -18.49
CA LYS A 97 11.18 12.00 -19.48
C LYS A 97 11.56 12.80 -20.72
N LEU A 98 10.75 13.78 -21.08
CA LEU A 98 10.98 14.67 -22.24
C LEU A 98 11.73 15.96 -21.87
N ALA A 99 11.97 16.20 -20.59
CA ALA A 99 12.75 17.35 -20.15
C ALA A 99 14.24 17.05 -20.23
N TYR A 100 15.04 18.05 -20.53
CA TYR A 100 16.49 17.91 -20.49
C TYR A 100 16.96 17.75 -19.05
N GLN A 101 17.53 16.59 -18.75
CA GLN A 101 17.95 16.21 -17.41
C GLN A 101 19.45 15.93 -17.32
N LYS A 102 20.08 15.68 -18.46
CA LYS A 102 21.50 15.40 -18.58
C LYS A 102 22.14 16.57 -19.28
N PHE A 103 23.19 17.09 -18.70
CA PHE A 103 23.95 18.16 -19.32
C PHE A 103 25.45 18.00 -19.06
N ALA A 104 26.25 18.50 -19.96
CA ALA A 104 27.69 18.61 -19.81
C ALA A 104 28.17 19.90 -20.44
N LEU A 105 29.23 20.45 -19.85
CA LEU A 105 29.92 21.64 -20.36
C LEU A 105 31.41 21.30 -20.50
N VAL A 106 31.90 21.33 -21.73
CA VAL A 106 33.32 21.20 -22.05
C VAL A 106 33.84 22.54 -22.54
N LYS A 107 34.80 23.09 -21.85
CA LYS A 107 35.50 24.33 -22.27
C LYS A 107 36.80 23.93 -22.95
N TYR A 108 37.15 24.65 -24.00
CA TYR A 108 38.35 24.40 -24.78
C TYR A 108 38.95 25.66 -25.37
N ASP A 109 40.18 25.59 -25.81
CA ASP A 109 40.81 26.65 -26.59
C ASP A 109 40.77 26.25 -28.06
N ALA A 110 40.00 26.98 -28.85
CA ALA A 110 39.89 26.70 -30.29
C ALA A 110 41.11 27.16 -31.11
N LEU A 111 41.94 28.02 -30.53
CA LEU A 111 43.12 28.59 -31.17
C LEU A 111 44.22 28.79 -30.10
N ASP A 112 45.28 28.00 -30.15
CA ASP A 112 46.40 27.92 -29.19
C ASP A 112 47.08 29.26 -28.82
N GLN A 113 46.60 30.38 -29.28
CA GLN A 113 47.26 31.67 -29.13
C GLN A 113 46.45 32.72 -28.33
N MET A 114 45.26 32.38 -27.78
CA MET A 114 44.38 33.39 -27.22
C MET A 114 44.31 33.45 -25.67
N GLY A 115 45.12 32.67 -24.99
CA GLY A 115 45.30 32.80 -23.55
C GLY A 115 44.00 32.59 -22.71
N GLY A 116 43.23 31.55 -23.01
CA GLY A 116 42.09 31.16 -22.18
C GLY A 116 41.05 30.28 -22.91
N GLN A 117 40.41 29.38 -22.17
CA GLN A 117 39.36 28.50 -22.68
C GLN A 117 38.05 29.29 -22.84
N LEU A 118 37.95 30.11 -23.90
CA LEU A 118 36.79 30.94 -24.17
C LEU A 118 35.73 30.24 -25.02
N SER A 119 36.15 29.17 -25.74
CA SER A 119 35.21 28.32 -26.48
C SER A 119 34.62 27.26 -25.58
N PHE A 120 33.40 26.83 -25.88
CA PHE A 120 32.74 25.79 -25.10
C PHE A 120 31.72 25.00 -25.91
N VAL A 121 31.50 23.76 -25.50
CA VAL A 121 30.41 22.90 -25.93
C VAL A 121 29.48 22.64 -24.76
N LEU A 122 28.20 22.83 -24.96
CA LEU A 122 27.12 22.43 -24.05
C LEU A 122 26.35 21.28 -24.70
N ALA A 123 26.17 20.20 -23.96
CA ALA A 123 25.29 19.09 -24.31
C ALA A 123 24.05 19.12 -23.40
N PHE A 124 22.87 19.04 -23.97
CA PHE A 124 21.60 18.92 -23.24
C PHE A 124 20.85 17.71 -23.78
N LEU A 125 20.53 16.74 -22.89
CA LEU A 125 19.86 15.50 -23.26
C LEU A 125 18.70 15.19 -22.32
N ASP A 126 17.66 14.58 -22.87
CA ASP A 126 16.56 13.99 -22.12
C ASP A 126 16.95 12.60 -21.55
N GLU A 127 16.00 11.92 -20.91
CA GLU A 127 16.21 10.56 -20.37
C GLU A 127 16.62 9.58 -21.46
N ASN A 128 16.15 9.73 -22.69
CA ASN A 128 16.38 8.87 -23.84
C ASN A 128 17.60 9.26 -24.67
N ASN A 129 18.42 10.21 -24.18
CA ASN A 129 19.56 10.80 -24.90
C ASN A 129 19.16 11.56 -26.18
N ASN A 130 17.96 12.12 -26.24
CA ASN A 130 17.59 13.05 -27.29
C ASN A 130 17.84 14.47 -26.81
N GLY A 131 18.29 15.32 -27.70
CA GLY A 131 18.56 16.71 -27.37
C GLY A 131 19.43 17.41 -28.39
N PHE A 132 20.36 18.21 -27.94
CA PHE A 132 21.25 18.95 -28.83
C PHE A 132 22.59 19.26 -28.17
N LEU A 133 23.60 19.45 -29.00
CA LEU A 133 24.88 20.07 -28.69
C LEU A 133 24.83 21.53 -29.12
N LEU A 134 25.31 22.43 -28.29
CA LEU A 134 25.52 23.86 -28.63
C LEU A 134 27.02 24.10 -28.50
N ASN A 135 27.65 24.45 -29.62
CA ASN A 135 29.06 24.79 -29.67
C ASN A 135 29.25 26.27 -29.92
N SER A 136 30.02 26.92 -29.05
CA SER A 136 30.43 28.32 -29.18
C SER A 136 31.93 28.38 -29.38
N VAL A 137 32.34 28.75 -30.58
CA VAL A 137 33.76 28.91 -30.95
C VAL A 137 34.10 30.40 -30.87
N HIS A 138 35.02 30.73 -30.00
CA HIS A 138 35.50 32.09 -29.82
C HIS A 138 36.91 32.23 -30.38
N SER A 139 37.12 33.20 -31.27
CA SER A 139 38.42 33.57 -31.79
C SER A 139 38.65 35.09 -31.72
N ALA A 140 39.88 35.54 -31.94
CA ALA A 140 40.22 36.98 -31.92
C ALA A 140 39.40 37.85 -32.90
N THR A 141 38.91 37.23 -33.96
CA THR A 141 38.27 37.95 -35.07
C THR A 141 36.81 37.53 -35.31
N MET A 142 36.37 36.41 -34.75
CA MET A 142 35.06 35.87 -35.04
C MET A 142 34.53 35.05 -33.86
N ASN A 143 33.23 35.19 -33.61
CA ASN A 143 32.47 34.30 -32.75
C ASN A 143 31.48 33.52 -33.60
N CYS A 144 31.49 32.20 -33.49
CA CYS A 144 30.54 31.33 -34.19
C CYS A 144 29.80 30.47 -33.18
N ILE A 145 28.47 30.43 -33.27
CA ILE A 145 27.65 29.53 -32.43
C ILE A 145 26.82 28.71 -33.39
N TYR A 146 26.85 27.39 -33.17
CA TYR A 146 26.01 26.46 -33.94
C TYR A 146 25.55 25.30 -33.07
N SER A 147 24.54 24.60 -33.51
CA SER A 147 23.99 23.45 -32.77
C SER A 147 23.89 22.24 -33.66
N LYS A 148 23.99 21.06 -33.04
CA LYS A 148 23.80 19.75 -33.66
C LYS A 148 22.74 19.01 -32.89
N ASN A 149 21.77 18.43 -33.59
CA ASN A 149 20.74 17.61 -32.96
C ASN A 149 21.29 16.26 -32.54
N VAL A 150 20.85 15.75 -31.39
CA VAL A 150 21.18 14.43 -30.87
C VAL A 150 19.90 13.61 -30.79
N VAL A 151 19.89 12.43 -31.35
CA VAL A 151 18.77 11.49 -31.33
C VAL A 151 19.26 10.14 -30.82
N GLY A 152 18.76 9.71 -29.67
CA GLY A 152 19.18 8.44 -29.06
C GLY A 152 20.67 8.36 -28.67
N GLY A 153 21.33 9.51 -28.52
CA GLY A 153 22.77 9.59 -28.28
C GLY A 153 23.63 9.63 -29.56
N GLU A 154 23.02 9.65 -30.73
CA GLU A 154 23.69 9.73 -32.03
C GLU A 154 23.49 11.08 -32.70
N VAL A 155 24.45 11.50 -33.51
CA VAL A 155 24.43 12.75 -34.26
C VAL A 155 24.72 12.44 -35.73
N GLU A 156 23.88 12.98 -36.64
CA GLU A 156 24.03 12.72 -38.09
C GLU A 156 25.33 13.31 -38.71
N VAL A 157 25.88 14.34 -38.07
CA VAL A 157 27.05 15.05 -38.55
C VAL A 157 28.26 14.68 -37.72
N GLU A 158 29.43 14.56 -38.35
CA GLU A 158 30.69 14.29 -37.67
C GLU A 158 30.94 15.26 -36.52
N LEU A 159 31.29 14.71 -35.34
CA LEU A 159 31.58 15.49 -34.14
C LEU A 159 33.04 15.82 -34.03
N GLY A 160 33.33 17.05 -33.60
CA GLY A 160 34.69 17.39 -33.12
C GLY A 160 35.02 16.67 -31.81
N ALA A 161 36.30 16.65 -31.44
CA ALA A 161 36.75 15.95 -30.23
C ALA A 161 36.05 16.44 -28.96
N GLU A 162 35.87 17.76 -28.81
CA GLU A 162 35.26 18.41 -27.66
C GLU A 162 33.74 18.19 -27.65
N GLU A 163 33.10 18.13 -28.83
CA GLU A 163 31.69 17.79 -28.96
C GLU A 163 31.40 16.35 -28.57
N ALA A 164 32.24 15.41 -29.04
CA ALA A 164 32.15 14.01 -28.64
C ALA A 164 32.36 13.84 -27.14
N GLN A 165 33.31 14.56 -26.56
CA GLN A 165 33.56 14.55 -25.12
C GLN A 165 32.36 15.07 -24.32
N ALA A 166 31.77 16.19 -24.77
CA ALA A 166 30.59 16.76 -24.12
C ALA A 166 29.38 15.81 -24.18
N LEU A 167 29.17 15.17 -25.32
CA LEU A 167 28.11 14.19 -25.52
C LEU A 167 28.30 12.99 -24.58
N GLU A 168 29.49 12.41 -24.53
CA GLU A 168 29.82 11.28 -23.66
C GLU A 168 29.62 11.63 -22.18
N GLN A 169 30.11 12.80 -21.75
CA GLN A 169 29.91 13.27 -20.37
C GLN A 169 28.43 13.42 -20.04
N ALA A 170 27.63 14.03 -20.93
CA ALA A 170 26.19 14.18 -20.71
C ALA A 170 25.50 12.81 -20.62
N MET A 171 25.84 11.85 -21.48
CA MET A 171 25.28 10.50 -21.46
C MET A 171 25.66 9.72 -20.20
N SER A 172 26.82 10.00 -19.61
CA SER A 172 27.30 9.34 -18.39
C SER A 172 26.54 9.79 -17.11
N VAL A 173 25.78 10.89 -17.17
CA VAL A 173 25.02 11.40 -16.02
C VAL A 173 23.94 10.39 -15.64
N LYS A 174 24.06 9.83 -14.42
CA LYS A 174 23.06 8.91 -13.87
C LYS A 174 21.90 9.71 -13.28
N ILE A 175 20.71 9.51 -13.82
CA ILE A 175 19.48 10.04 -13.23
C ILE A 175 19.05 9.08 -12.12
N PRO A 176 18.86 9.53 -10.87
CA PRO A 176 18.33 8.69 -9.80
C PRO A 176 16.94 8.18 -10.18
N LYS A 177 16.72 6.89 -9.91
CA LYS A 177 15.40 6.26 -10.13
C LYS A 177 14.44 6.59 -9.00
#